data_70833ef1609a1b208b93e7e88f8b6c59
#
_entry.id   70833ef1609a1b208b93e7e88f8b6c59
#
_cell.length_a   1.000
_cell.length_b   1.000
_cell.length_c   1.000
_cell.angle_alpha   90.00
_cell.angle_beta   90.00
_cell.angle_gamma   90.00
#
_symmetry.space_group_name_H-M   'P 1'
#
loop_
_entity.id
_entity.type
_entity.pdbx_description
1 polymer ?
#
loop_
_entity_poly.entity_id
_entity_poly.type
_entity_poly.pdbx_seq_one_letter_code
_entity_poly.pdbx_strand_id
1 'polypeptide(L)'
;MKITVKKGLDLNIAGAATVPSDSGAVSLVAPRRIAIVPDDFVGLTPKLDVKEGDSVMIGSPLLHDKVNTSLKVVSPVCGTVTAVVRGLRRKIERVELVPDSGSAAVKFDTAGDVRTLLMESGLWAMMRQRPYDVVPDSSSDPRDIFVTAFDSAPLAPVLTFGMQNASAELDAGIKALAGLTRGKVYIGVRSQSDIPSVTGAEIVEVAGPHPAGNAGVQIAAIAPVNKGETVWTLDIVTLRKIGHLMINGSH
;
A
#
# COMPACT_ATOMS: atom_id res chain seq x y z
N MET A 1 -11.04 -18.26 9.18
CA MET A 1 -10.03 -19.35 9.12
C MET A 1 -8.93 -19.08 10.14
N LYS A 2 -8.20 -20.13 10.64
CA LYS A 2 -7.05 -19.95 11.55
C LYS A 2 -5.87 -20.80 11.06
N ILE A 3 -4.69 -20.19 10.99
CA ILE A 3 -3.42 -20.87 10.63
C ILE A 3 -2.37 -20.63 11.72
N THR A 4 -1.39 -21.54 11.82
CA THR A 4 -0.30 -21.41 12.77
C THR A 4 1.04 -21.63 12.05
N VAL A 5 1.88 -20.61 12.07
CA VAL A 5 3.27 -20.67 11.59
C VAL A 5 4.11 -21.26 12.72
N LYS A 6 4.66 -22.47 12.50
CA LYS A 6 5.39 -23.22 13.55
C LYS A 6 6.88 -22.90 13.57
N LYS A 7 7.46 -22.49 12.44
CA LYS A 7 8.89 -22.19 12.31
C LYS A 7 9.13 -20.70 12.35
N GLY A 8 10.05 -20.28 13.17
CA GLY A 8 10.40 -18.87 13.31
C GLY A 8 10.97 -18.56 14.69
N LEU A 9 11.25 -17.28 14.94
CA LEU A 9 11.79 -16.79 16.20
C LEU A 9 11.32 -15.36 16.44
N ASP A 10 10.79 -15.12 17.63
CA ASP A 10 10.54 -13.76 18.12
C ASP A 10 11.77 -13.29 18.92
N LEU A 11 12.28 -12.12 18.59
CA LEU A 11 13.33 -11.47 19.34
C LEU A 11 12.72 -10.55 20.39
N ASN A 12 12.99 -10.81 21.65
CA ASN A 12 12.53 -9.99 22.77
C ASN A 12 13.43 -8.76 22.94
N ILE A 13 13.21 -7.73 22.09
CA ILE A 13 13.93 -6.48 22.09
C ILE A 13 13.04 -5.40 22.72
N ALA A 14 13.62 -4.59 23.62
CA ALA A 14 12.91 -3.45 24.19
C ALA A 14 12.72 -2.32 23.16
N GLY A 15 11.62 -1.57 23.25
CA GLY A 15 11.35 -0.42 22.38
C GLY A 15 10.23 -0.64 21.37
N ALA A 16 9.41 -1.68 21.53
CA ALA A 16 8.21 -1.86 20.71
C ALA A 16 7.31 -0.62 20.77
N ALA A 17 6.73 -0.24 19.62
CA ALA A 17 5.76 0.83 19.58
C ALA A 17 4.55 0.50 20.46
N THR A 18 4.16 1.41 21.31
CA THR A 18 2.95 1.30 22.12
C THR A 18 1.81 2.04 21.42
N VAL A 19 0.65 1.42 21.39
CA VAL A 19 -0.58 2.09 20.94
C VAL A 19 -1.07 2.95 22.09
N PRO A 20 -1.17 4.29 21.95
CA PRO A 20 -1.74 5.13 22.99
C PRO A 20 -3.18 4.70 23.29
N SER A 21 -3.55 4.67 24.55
CA SER A 21 -4.95 4.44 24.98
C SER A 21 -5.85 5.64 24.64
N ASP A 22 -5.25 6.80 24.40
CA ASP A 22 -5.91 8.05 24.04
C ASP A 22 -5.43 8.52 22.64
N SER A 23 -6.36 8.78 21.74
CA SER A 23 -6.10 9.30 20.40
C SER A 23 -5.41 10.68 20.40
N GLY A 24 -5.48 11.43 21.50
CA GLY A 24 -4.80 12.69 21.68
C GLY A 24 -3.26 12.61 21.79
N ALA A 25 -2.71 11.40 21.96
CA ALA A 25 -1.27 11.20 22.08
C ALA A 25 -0.53 11.04 20.75
N VAL A 26 -1.21 11.16 19.60
CA VAL A 26 -0.59 11.07 18.27
C VAL A 26 0.03 12.41 17.90
N SER A 27 1.36 12.45 17.78
CA SER A 27 2.07 13.62 17.27
C SER A 27 2.16 13.59 15.75
N LEU A 28 1.72 14.67 15.11
CA LEU A 28 1.93 14.86 13.68
C LEU A 28 3.33 15.42 13.44
N VAL A 29 4.13 14.68 12.66
CA VAL A 29 5.44 15.15 12.23
C VAL A 29 5.28 15.80 10.86
N ALA A 30 5.56 17.11 10.78
CA ALA A 30 5.63 17.80 9.50
C ALA A 30 7.04 17.64 8.90
N PRO A 31 7.24 16.87 7.84
CA PRO A 31 8.55 16.71 7.23
C PRO A 31 8.96 18.02 6.53
N ARG A 32 10.23 18.41 6.67
CA ARG A 32 10.78 19.56 5.94
C ARG A 32 11.06 19.27 4.47
N ARG A 33 11.25 17.99 4.13
CA ARG A 33 11.53 17.49 2.79
C ARG A 33 11.01 16.07 2.65
N ILE A 34 10.51 15.74 1.47
CA ILE A 34 10.08 14.39 1.09
C ILE A 34 10.84 14.01 -0.17
N ALA A 35 11.23 12.76 -0.30
CA ALA A 35 11.80 12.22 -1.53
C ALA A 35 10.99 11.01 -2.00
N ILE A 36 10.65 11.00 -3.29
CA ILE A 36 10.08 9.83 -3.96
C ILE A 36 11.21 9.13 -4.69
N VAL A 37 11.44 7.87 -4.32
CA VAL A 37 12.52 7.03 -4.85
C VAL A 37 11.92 6.01 -5.81
N PRO A 38 12.20 6.09 -7.13
CA PRO A 38 11.61 5.17 -8.10
C PRO A 38 11.96 3.71 -7.88
N ASP A 39 13.13 3.42 -7.29
CA ASP A 39 13.57 2.05 -7.01
C ASP A 39 12.69 1.33 -5.96
N ASP A 40 11.90 2.06 -5.18
CA ASP A 40 10.90 1.48 -4.27
C ASP A 40 9.72 0.84 -5.03
N PHE A 41 9.54 1.18 -6.31
CA PHE A 41 8.49 0.66 -7.18
C PHE A 41 9.06 -0.36 -8.18
N VAL A 42 9.52 -1.49 -7.66
CA VAL A 42 10.17 -2.55 -8.44
C VAL A 42 9.30 -3.02 -9.60
N GLY A 43 9.86 -3.01 -10.81
CA GLY A 43 9.14 -3.37 -12.04
C GLY A 43 8.71 -2.18 -12.89
N LEU A 44 8.68 -0.95 -12.31
CA LEU A 44 8.43 0.26 -13.07
C LEU A 44 9.67 0.73 -13.85
N THR A 45 9.44 1.25 -15.06
CA THR A 45 10.43 2.01 -15.82
C THR A 45 10.06 3.50 -15.76
N PRO A 46 10.57 4.26 -14.77
CA PRO A 46 10.03 5.58 -14.44
C PRO A 46 10.38 6.64 -15.49
N LYS A 47 9.39 7.45 -15.85
CA LYS A 47 9.52 8.72 -16.56
C LYS A 47 8.95 9.84 -15.71
N LEU A 48 9.58 11.03 -15.81
CA LEU A 48 9.13 12.22 -15.08
C LEU A 48 7.89 12.84 -15.73
N ASP A 49 6.95 13.24 -14.87
CA ASP A 49 5.81 14.10 -15.19
C ASP A 49 6.06 15.55 -14.72
N VAL A 50 7.12 15.78 -13.94
CA VAL A 50 7.47 17.06 -13.33
C VAL A 50 8.91 17.46 -13.60
N LYS A 51 9.20 18.73 -13.38
CA LYS A 51 10.54 19.33 -13.39
C LYS A 51 10.77 20.16 -12.11
N GLU A 52 12.01 20.52 -11.86
CA GLU A 52 12.35 21.43 -10.76
C GLU A 52 11.62 22.76 -10.88
N GLY A 53 11.07 23.25 -9.78
CA GLY A 53 10.26 24.45 -9.68
C GLY A 53 8.75 24.23 -9.85
N ASP A 54 8.30 23.05 -10.28
CA ASP A 54 6.87 22.77 -10.43
C ASP A 54 6.18 22.69 -9.06
N SER A 55 5.00 23.32 -8.95
CA SER A 55 4.10 23.17 -7.81
C SER A 55 3.19 21.95 -8.00
N VAL A 56 2.99 21.19 -6.95
CA VAL A 56 2.17 19.97 -6.95
C VAL A 56 1.16 19.98 -5.82
N MET A 57 0.03 19.30 -6.04
CA MET A 57 -0.97 18.99 -5.02
C MET A 57 -0.86 17.52 -4.61
N ILE A 58 -1.50 17.16 -3.52
CA ILE A 58 -1.70 15.74 -3.14
C ILE A 58 -2.35 15.01 -4.32
N GLY A 59 -1.76 13.90 -4.76
CA GLY A 59 -2.25 13.14 -5.92
C GLY A 59 -1.74 13.61 -7.29
N SER A 60 -0.98 14.73 -7.39
CA SER A 60 -0.37 15.14 -8.66
C SER A 60 0.66 14.12 -9.14
N PRO A 61 0.66 13.73 -10.43
CA PRO A 61 1.62 12.78 -10.96
C PRO A 61 3.05 13.36 -10.91
N LEU A 62 3.98 12.58 -10.34
CA LEU A 62 5.42 12.88 -10.32
C LEU A 62 6.16 12.04 -11.34
N LEU A 63 5.76 10.79 -11.46
CA LEU A 63 6.33 9.80 -12.36
C LEU A 63 5.20 8.97 -12.98
N HIS A 64 5.45 8.45 -14.17
CA HIS A 64 4.65 7.37 -14.78
C HIS A 64 5.56 6.24 -15.27
N ASP A 65 4.97 5.07 -15.49
CA ASP A 65 5.67 3.96 -16.13
C ASP A 65 5.78 4.19 -17.64
N LYS A 66 6.97 3.94 -18.19
CA LYS A 66 7.24 4.13 -19.63
C LYS A 66 6.37 3.22 -20.52
N VAL A 67 6.03 2.03 -20.04
CA VAL A 67 5.25 1.04 -20.80
C VAL A 67 3.77 1.32 -20.68
N ASN A 68 3.28 1.58 -19.47
CA ASN A 68 1.89 1.95 -19.21
C ASN A 68 1.83 3.35 -18.57
N THR A 69 1.57 4.35 -19.39
CA THR A 69 1.57 5.77 -18.95
C THR A 69 0.44 6.13 -17.99
N SER A 70 -0.59 5.29 -17.85
CA SER A 70 -1.64 5.46 -16.84
C SER A 70 -1.16 5.05 -15.44
N LEU A 71 -0.13 4.21 -15.34
CA LEU A 71 0.43 3.79 -14.06
C LEU A 71 1.36 4.87 -13.52
N LYS A 72 0.90 5.57 -12.49
CA LYS A 72 1.56 6.76 -11.93
C LYS A 72 2.08 6.53 -10.53
N VAL A 73 3.07 7.33 -10.16
CA VAL A 73 3.50 7.58 -8.79
C VAL A 73 3.23 9.05 -8.51
N VAL A 74 2.45 9.32 -7.48
CA VAL A 74 1.89 10.65 -7.23
C VAL A 74 2.50 11.32 -5.98
N SER A 75 2.32 12.63 -5.89
CA SER A 75 2.76 13.39 -4.72
C SER A 75 1.91 13.08 -3.49
N PRO A 76 2.52 12.78 -2.34
CA PRO A 76 1.79 12.61 -1.08
C PRO A 76 1.45 13.93 -0.38
N VAL A 77 1.92 15.07 -0.89
CA VAL A 77 1.79 16.39 -0.27
C VAL A 77 1.55 17.48 -1.31
N CYS A 78 1.01 18.62 -0.86
CA CYS A 78 1.16 19.88 -1.58
C CYS A 78 2.58 20.41 -1.37
N GLY A 79 3.15 21.05 -2.40
CA GLY A 79 4.49 21.61 -2.27
C GLY A 79 5.15 21.89 -3.62
N THR A 80 6.47 22.07 -3.56
CA THR A 80 7.28 22.38 -4.75
C THR A 80 8.32 21.29 -4.98
N VAL A 81 8.50 20.90 -6.22
CA VAL A 81 9.59 20.01 -6.65
C VAL A 81 10.90 20.80 -6.59
N THR A 82 11.78 20.45 -5.68
CA THR A 82 13.04 21.21 -5.46
C THR A 82 14.25 20.59 -6.15
N ALA A 83 14.21 19.28 -6.42
CA ALA A 83 15.27 18.63 -7.16
C ALA A 83 14.78 17.35 -7.85
N VAL A 84 15.36 17.07 -9.02
CA VAL A 84 15.30 15.78 -9.70
C VAL A 84 16.71 15.21 -9.76
N VAL A 85 17.04 14.39 -8.77
CA VAL A 85 18.39 13.82 -8.66
C VAL A 85 18.57 12.66 -9.62
N ARG A 86 19.64 12.72 -10.40
CA ARG A 86 19.98 11.70 -11.39
C ARG A 86 21.36 11.12 -11.11
N GLY A 87 21.46 9.81 -11.17
CA GLY A 87 22.70 9.07 -11.03
C GLY A 87 23.32 8.68 -12.38
N LEU A 88 24.08 7.61 -12.35
CA LEU A 88 24.74 7.05 -13.52
C LEU A 88 23.74 6.77 -14.65
N ARG A 89 24.16 7.00 -15.88
CA ARG A 89 23.34 6.83 -17.10
C ARG A 89 22.00 7.59 -17.06
N ARG A 90 21.97 8.72 -16.31
CA ARG A 90 20.79 9.58 -16.14
C ARG A 90 19.61 8.88 -15.47
N LYS A 91 19.82 7.78 -14.74
CA LYS A 91 18.80 7.13 -13.93
C LYS A 91 18.21 8.14 -12.95
N ILE A 92 16.90 8.19 -12.82
CA ILE A 92 16.22 8.99 -11.80
C ILE A 92 16.43 8.27 -10.46
N GLU A 93 17.17 8.89 -9.54
CA GLU A 93 17.39 8.35 -8.20
C GLU A 93 16.28 8.77 -7.24
N ARG A 94 15.87 10.04 -7.32
CA ARG A 94 14.76 10.56 -6.51
C ARG A 94 14.23 11.88 -7.05
N VAL A 95 12.97 12.15 -6.71
CA VAL A 95 12.32 13.45 -6.87
C VAL A 95 12.13 14.03 -5.46
N GLU A 96 12.72 15.20 -5.19
CA GLU A 96 12.64 15.86 -3.90
C GLU A 96 11.56 16.94 -3.90
N LEU A 97 10.77 16.97 -2.83
CA LEU A 97 9.67 17.89 -2.60
C LEU A 97 9.88 18.65 -1.29
N VAL A 98 9.62 19.93 -1.30
CA VAL A 98 9.44 20.71 -0.07
C VAL A 98 7.94 20.93 0.13
N PRO A 99 7.35 20.32 1.17
CA PRO A 99 5.93 20.52 1.47
C PRO A 99 5.63 21.98 1.80
N ASP A 100 4.43 22.42 1.45
CA ASP A 100 3.83 23.66 1.93
C ASP A 100 2.64 23.38 2.87
N SER A 101 1.92 24.42 3.27
CA SER A 101 0.73 24.31 4.12
C SER A 101 -0.54 23.97 3.36
N GLY A 102 -0.45 23.72 2.05
CA GLY A 102 -1.61 23.41 1.21
C GLY A 102 -2.21 22.04 1.54
N SER A 103 -3.52 21.94 1.34
CA SER A 103 -4.29 20.70 1.50
C SER A 103 -5.10 20.34 0.24
N ALA A 104 -4.81 21.00 -0.89
CA ALA A 104 -5.47 20.71 -2.14
C ALA A 104 -5.09 19.31 -2.64
N ALA A 105 -6.10 18.56 -3.10
CA ALA A 105 -5.90 17.22 -3.64
C ALA A 105 -6.52 17.08 -5.02
N VAL A 106 -5.87 16.30 -5.87
CA VAL A 106 -6.43 15.89 -7.16
C VAL A 106 -7.71 15.10 -6.90
N LYS A 107 -8.75 15.40 -7.66
CA LYS A 107 -10.00 14.64 -7.65
C LYS A 107 -9.99 13.63 -8.79
N PHE A 108 -10.25 12.39 -8.44
CA PHE A 108 -10.35 11.27 -9.36
C PHE A 108 -11.80 10.86 -9.56
N ASP A 109 -12.16 10.43 -10.76
CA ASP A 109 -13.49 9.88 -11.05
C ASP A 109 -13.61 8.46 -10.51
N THR A 110 -14.45 8.29 -9.50
CA THR A 110 -14.70 6.99 -8.84
C THR A 110 -15.81 6.17 -9.52
N ALA A 111 -16.51 6.72 -10.53
CA ALA A 111 -17.52 5.99 -11.28
C ALA A 111 -16.93 5.15 -12.43
N GLY A 112 -15.66 5.38 -12.77
CA GLY A 112 -14.96 4.68 -13.84
C GLY A 112 -14.45 3.29 -13.46
N ASP A 113 -13.56 2.77 -14.30
CA ASP A 113 -12.90 1.49 -14.07
C ASP A 113 -11.94 1.56 -12.88
N VAL A 114 -12.11 0.66 -11.92
CA VAL A 114 -11.31 0.58 -10.69
C VAL A 114 -9.81 0.42 -10.99
N ARG A 115 -9.45 -0.38 -12.00
CA ARG A 115 -8.05 -0.63 -12.39
C ARG A 115 -7.40 0.67 -12.86
N THR A 116 -8.05 1.39 -13.73
CA THR A 116 -7.60 2.70 -14.24
C THR A 116 -7.50 3.71 -13.10
N LEU A 117 -8.49 3.79 -12.24
CA LEU A 117 -8.50 4.66 -11.07
C LEU A 117 -7.30 4.41 -10.15
N LEU A 118 -7.02 3.15 -9.82
CA LEU A 118 -5.88 2.79 -8.96
C LEU A 118 -4.53 3.09 -9.62
N MET A 119 -4.41 2.94 -10.93
CA MET A 119 -3.21 3.29 -11.67
C MET A 119 -2.97 4.81 -11.66
N GLU A 120 -3.99 5.60 -11.98
CA GLU A 120 -3.90 7.05 -12.08
C GLU A 120 -3.70 7.72 -10.71
N SER A 121 -4.31 7.18 -9.66
CA SER A 121 -4.13 7.67 -8.28
C SER A 121 -2.81 7.24 -7.62
N GLY A 122 -2.00 6.39 -8.27
CA GLY A 122 -0.75 5.87 -7.73
C GLY A 122 -0.90 4.73 -6.72
N LEU A 123 -2.12 4.35 -6.32
CA LEU A 123 -2.33 3.26 -5.36
C LEU A 123 -2.02 1.89 -5.96
N TRP A 124 -2.07 1.74 -7.28
CA TRP A 124 -1.61 0.53 -7.96
C TRP A 124 -0.16 0.21 -7.66
N ALA A 125 0.72 1.20 -7.67
CA ALA A 125 2.14 1.04 -7.40
C ALA A 125 2.46 0.63 -5.95
N MET A 126 1.49 0.75 -5.03
CA MET A 126 1.61 0.29 -3.63
C MET A 126 1.35 -1.20 -3.46
N MET A 127 0.81 -1.88 -4.48
CA MET A 127 0.60 -3.33 -4.47
C MET A 127 1.85 -4.06 -4.96
N ARG A 128 1.95 -5.36 -4.64
CA ARG A 128 3.03 -6.24 -5.10
C ARG A 128 2.46 -7.52 -5.70
N GLN A 129 2.99 -7.92 -6.85
CA GLN A 129 2.69 -9.20 -7.50
C GLN A 129 3.68 -10.26 -7.07
N ARG A 130 3.17 -11.37 -6.57
CA ARG A 130 3.97 -12.54 -6.20
C ARG A 130 3.89 -13.61 -7.30
N PRO A 131 4.96 -14.37 -7.49
CA PRO A 131 6.12 -14.56 -6.61
C PRO A 131 7.28 -13.57 -6.78
N TYR A 132 7.25 -12.69 -7.77
CA TYR A 132 8.42 -11.86 -8.15
C TYR A 132 8.60 -10.58 -7.32
N ASP A 133 7.63 -10.21 -6.50
CA ASP A 133 7.65 -9.02 -5.64
C ASP A 133 7.81 -7.70 -6.41
N VAL A 134 7.12 -7.58 -7.52
CA VAL A 134 7.10 -6.40 -8.39
C VAL A 134 5.75 -5.69 -8.32
N VAL A 135 5.68 -4.45 -8.80
CA VAL A 135 4.39 -3.78 -9.05
C VAL A 135 3.56 -4.65 -10.00
N PRO A 136 2.26 -4.86 -9.73
CA PRO A 136 1.44 -5.75 -10.55
C PRO A 136 1.38 -5.35 -12.01
N ASP A 137 1.47 -6.35 -12.90
CA ASP A 137 1.17 -6.16 -14.32
C ASP A 137 -0.30 -5.76 -14.49
N SER A 138 -0.51 -4.56 -15.03
CA SER A 138 -1.84 -3.99 -15.20
C SER A 138 -2.70 -4.70 -16.26
N SER A 139 -2.11 -5.58 -17.07
CA SER A 139 -2.81 -6.37 -18.09
C SER A 139 -3.26 -7.75 -17.59
N SER A 140 -2.87 -8.14 -16.37
CA SER A 140 -3.19 -9.45 -15.80
C SER A 140 -4.13 -9.33 -14.58
N ASP A 141 -4.81 -10.46 -14.28
CA ASP A 141 -5.62 -10.60 -13.07
C ASP A 141 -4.91 -11.56 -12.12
N PRO A 142 -4.91 -11.27 -10.81
CA PRO A 142 -4.37 -12.18 -9.81
C PRO A 142 -5.36 -13.33 -9.59
N ARG A 143 -4.83 -14.52 -9.21
CA ARG A 143 -5.66 -15.60 -8.72
C ARG A 143 -6.41 -15.19 -7.45
N ASP A 144 -5.70 -14.60 -6.48
CA ASP A 144 -6.22 -14.11 -5.21
C ASP A 144 -5.47 -12.83 -4.81
N ILE A 145 -6.04 -12.08 -3.85
CA ILE A 145 -5.40 -10.91 -3.26
C ILE A 145 -5.25 -11.13 -1.75
N PHE A 146 -4.06 -10.84 -1.22
CA PHE A 146 -3.72 -11.00 0.20
C PHE A 146 -3.42 -9.65 0.82
N VAL A 147 -4.14 -9.33 1.87
CA VAL A 147 -3.95 -8.14 2.69
C VAL A 147 -3.31 -8.54 4.02
N THR A 148 -2.19 -7.92 4.37
CA THR A 148 -1.52 -8.17 5.64
C THR A 148 -1.88 -7.07 6.62
N ALA A 149 -2.53 -7.42 7.74
CA ALA A 149 -2.93 -6.46 8.76
C ALA A 149 -1.96 -6.37 9.95
N PHE A 150 -0.87 -7.12 9.94
CA PHE A 150 0.17 -7.02 10.96
C PHE A 150 1.55 -7.33 10.38
N ASP A 151 2.58 -6.78 11.01
CA ASP A 151 3.96 -7.16 10.81
C ASP A 151 4.45 -7.90 12.08
N SER A 152 5.22 -8.97 11.90
CA SER A 152 5.82 -9.75 12.99
C SER A 152 7.31 -9.49 13.17
N ALA A 153 7.89 -8.57 12.39
CA ALA A 153 9.29 -8.19 12.57
C ALA A 153 9.51 -7.53 13.94
N PRO A 154 10.69 -7.68 14.56
CA PRO A 154 11.00 -6.99 15.81
C PRO A 154 10.80 -5.49 15.68
N LEU A 155 10.12 -4.89 16.68
CA LEU A 155 9.82 -3.45 16.73
C LEU A 155 8.95 -2.90 15.59
N ALA A 156 8.29 -3.77 14.84
CA ALA A 156 7.39 -3.36 13.77
C ALA A 156 6.24 -2.49 14.30
N PRO A 157 5.74 -1.53 13.50
CA PRO A 157 4.60 -0.72 13.88
C PRO A 157 3.30 -1.55 13.93
N VAL A 158 2.32 -1.08 14.71
CA VAL A 158 0.99 -1.66 14.77
C VAL A 158 0.19 -1.16 13.56
N LEU A 159 0.12 -1.95 12.49
CA LEU A 159 -0.55 -1.56 11.24
C LEU A 159 -2.05 -1.32 11.42
N THR A 160 -2.68 -1.93 12.42
CA THR A 160 -4.11 -1.79 12.72
C THR A 160 -4.43 -0.58 13.60
N PHE A 161 -3.42 0.24 13.95
CA PHE A 161 -3.66 1.47 14.69
C PHE A 161 -4.64 2.38 13.92
N GLY A 162 -5.71 2.81 14.61
CA GLY A 162 -6.74 3.67 14.03
C GLY A 162 -7.67 2.99 13.01
N MET A 163 -7.64 1.65 12.87
CA MET A 163 -8.52 0.93 11.94
C MET A 163 -9.92 0.67 12.51
N GLN A 164 -10.14 0.77 13.82
CA GLN A 164 -11.42 0.46 14.46
C GLN A 164 -12.60 1.30 13.92
N ASN A 165 -12.33 2.52 13.47
CA ASN A 165 -13.34 3.42 12.92
C ASN A 165 -13.34 3.45 11.37
N ALA A 166 -12.60 2.55 10.72
CA ALA A 166 -12.40 2.56 9.26
C ALA A 166 -13.25 1.51 8.53
N SER A 167 -14.34 1.01 9.12
CA SER A 167 -15.17 -0.06 8.53
C SER A 167 -15.62 0.28 7.10
N ALA A 168 -16.18 1.47 6.90
CA ALA A 168 -16.65 1.91 5.57
C ALA A 168 -15.52 1.97 4.53
N GLU A 169 -14.34 2.48 4.93
CA GLU A 169 -13.17 2.54 4.05
C GLU A 169 -12.64 1.13 3.74
N LEU A 170 -12.58 0.25 4.73
CA LEU A 170 -12.14 -1.14 4.52
C LEU A 170 -13.11 -1.89 3.59
N ASP A 171 -14.42 -1.78 3.81
CA ASP A 171 -15.42 -2.43 2.96
C ASP A 171 -15.38 -1.92 1.52
N ALA A 172 -15.24 -0.59 1.33
CA ALA A 172 -15.09 -0.01 -0.01
C ALA A 172 -13.81 -0.49 -0.71
N GLY A 173 -12.69 -0.57 0.03
CA GLY A 173 -11.42 -1.10 -0.47
C GLY A 173 -11.50 -2.58 -0.83
N ILE A 174 -12.11 -3.41 0.01
CA ILE A 174 -12.34 -4.84 -0.26
C ILE A 174 -13.19 -5.00 -1.52
N LYS A 175 -14.28 -4.24 -1.66
CA LYS A 175 -15.14 -4.27 -2.83
C LYS A 175 -14.37 -3.92 -4.11
N ALA A 176 -13.51 -2.89 -4.06
CA ALA A 176 -12.66 -2.50 -5.18
C ALA A 176 -11.69 -3.64 -5.56
N LEU A 177 -11.00 -4.24 -4.59
CA LEU A 177 -10.07 -5.34 -4.82
C LEU A 177 -10.77 -6.61 -5.33
N ALA A 178 -11.95 -6.92 -4.81
CA ALA A 178 -12.73 -8.07 -5.26
C ALA A 178 -13.12 -7.98 -6.75
N GLY A 179 -13.25 -6.76 -7.29
CA GLY A 179 -13.45 -6.53 -8.71
C GLY A 179 -12.21 -6.80 -9.60
N LEU A 180 -11.03 -6.93 -9.00
CA LEU A 180 -9.77 -7.14 -9.72
C LEU A 180 -9.32 -8.61 -9.74
N THR A 181 -10.00 -9.51 -9.04
CA THR A 181 -9.67 -10.94 -8.98
C THR A 181 -10.91 -11.80 -9.20
N ARG A 182 -10.71 -13.00 -9.74
CA ARG A 182 -11.75 -14.02 -9.82
C ARG A 182 -11.78 -14.94 -8.58
N GLY A 183 -10.79 -14.82 -7.73
CA GLY A 183 -10.65 -15.60 -6.51
C GLY A 183 -11.13 -14.84 -5.29
N LYS A 184 -10.34 -14.89 -4.23
CA LYS A 184 -10.68 -14.33 -2.92
C LYS A 184 -9.77 -13.17 -2.53
N VAL A 185 -10.31 -12.29 -1.69
CA VAL A 185 -9.53 -11.33 -0.90
C VAL A 185 -9.37 -11.94 0.50
N TYR A 186 -8.13 -12.18 0.91
CA TYR A 186 -7.78 -12.66 2.25
C TYR A 186 -7.22 -11.52 3.08
N ILE A 187 -7.59 -11.43 4.35
CA ILE A 187 -7.00 -10.48 5.30
C ILE A 187 -6.38 -11.27 6.46
N GLY A 188 -5.05 -11.25 6.55
CA GLY A 188 -4.30 -11.88 7.63
C GLY A 188 -4.22 -10.96 8.84
N VAL A 189 -4.75 -11.38 9.99
CA VAL A 189 -4.76 -10.65 11.26
C VAL A 189 -4.13 -11.48 12.39
N ARG A 190 -3.66 -10.84 13.45
CA ARG A 190 -3.29 -11.56 14.70
C ARG A 190 -4.51 -12.01 15.46
N SER A 191 -5.50 -11.12 15.57
CA SER A 191 -6.81 -11.39 16.19
C SER A 191 -7.90 -10.77 15.34
N GLN A 192 -9.07 -11.38 15.29
CA GLN A 192 -10.22 -10.79 14.61
C GLN A 192 -10.63 -9.44 15.22
N SER A 193 -10.31 -9.19 16.47
CA SER A 193 -10.55 -7.91 17.13
C SER A 193 -9.62 -6.77 16.71
N ASP A 194 -8.55 -7.07 15.94
CA ASP A 194 -7.58 -6.06 15.51
C ASP A 194 -8.16 -5.08 14.47
N ILE A 195 -9.18 -5.52 13.74
CA ILE A 195 -9.89 -4.73 12.73
C ILE A 195 -11.41 -4.77 13.00
N PRO A 196 -12.18 -3.81 12.51
CA PRO A 196 -13.64 -3.87 12.58
C PRO A 196 -14.17 -5.04 11.74
N SER A 197 -15.42 -5.42 11.96
CA SER A 197 -16.10 -6.37 11.08
C SER A 197 -16.19 -5.82 9.67
N VAL A 198 -15.81 -6.62 8.68
CA VAL A 198 -15.80 -6.27 7.25
C VAL A 198 -16.52 -7.32 6.43
N THR A 199 -16.94 -6.95 5.23
CA THR A 199 -17.64 -7.83 4.28
C THR A 199 -16.85 -8.07 3.02
N GLY A 200 -17.02 -9.24 2.39
CA GLY A 200 -16.41 -9.54 1.09
C GLY A 200 -14.97 -10.04 1.14
N ALA A 201 -14.36 -10.19 2.31
CA ALA A 201 -13.04 -10.77 2.48
C ALA A 201 -13.07 -11.97 3.43
N GLU A 202 -12.13 -12.89 3.27
CA GLU A 202 -11.91 -14.00 4.19
C GLU A 202 -10.87 -13.61 5.23
N ILE A 203 -11.31 -13.47 6.50
CA ILE A 203 -10.42 -13.14 7.62
C ILE A 203 -9.69 -14.39 8.06
N VAL A 204 -8.35 -14.31 8.11
CA VAL A 204 -7.47 -15.39 8.53
C VAL A 204 -6.69 -14.98 9.78
N GLU A 205 -6.96 -15.62 10.89
CA GLU A 205 -6.12 -15.48 12.09
C GLU A 205 -4.80 -16.21 11.91
N VAL A 206 -3.71 -15.50 12.07
CA VAL A 206 -2.35 -16.00 11.86
C VAL A 206 -1.59 -15.97 13.18
N ALA A 207 -1.38 -17.15 13.76
CA ALA A 207 -0.60 -17.33 14.98
C ALA A 207 0.85 -17.75 14.65
N GLY A 208 1.75 -17.56 15.61
CA GLY A 208 3.14 -18.00 15.53
C GLY A 208 4.15 -16.85 15.52
N PRO A 209 5.45 -17.18 15.65
CA PRO A 209 6.52 -16.19 15.70
C PRO A 209 6.81 -15.56 14.32
N HIS A 210 7.69 -14.56 14.31
CA HIS A 210 8.25 -14.08 13.05
C HIS A 210 8.86 -15.26 12.28
N PRO A 211 8.55 -15.44 10.96
CA PRO A 211 7.99 -14.45 10.01
C PRO A 211 6.48 -14.59 9.71
N ALA A 212 5.65 -14.92 10.68
CA ALA A 212 4.19 -15.09 10.48
C ALA A 212 3.50 -13.85 9.85
N GLY A 213 4.04 -12.65 10.05
CA GLY A 213 3.55 -11.40 9.43
C GLY A 213 3.92 -11.24 7.95
N ASN A 214 4.88 -12.02 7.44
CA ASN A 214 5.30 -11.87 6.06
C ASN A 214 4.23 -12.42 5.10
N ALA A 215 3.84 -11.61 4.11
CA ALA A 215 2.82 -11.98 3.14
C ALA A 215 3.12 -13.31 2.44
N GLY A 216 4.36 -13.58 2.06
CA GLY A 216 4.76 -14.85 1.42
C GLY A 216 4.55 -16.08 2.31
N VAL A 217 4.74 -15.94 3.63
CA VAL A 217 4.48 -17.00 4.61
C VAL A 217 2.99 -17.26 4.75
N GLN A 218 2.19 -16.19 4.80
CA GLN A 218 0.73 -16.30 4.84
C GLN A 218 0.18 -16.95 3.57
N ILE A 219 0.64 -16.52 2.39
CA ILE A 219 0.27 -17.12 1.11
C ILE A 219 0.58 -18.61 1.10
N ALA A 220 1.80 -19.00 1.48
CA ALA A 220 2.21 -20.41 1.52
C ALA A 220 1.36 -21.28 2.44
N ALA A 221 0.82 -20.70 3.53
CA ALA A 221 -0.02 -21.41 4.49
C ALA A 221 -1.52 -21.39 4.15
N ILE A 222 -2.00 -20.38 3.41
CA ILE A 222 -3.43 -20.20 3.09
C ILE A 222 -3.75 -20.82 1.73
N ALA A 223 -3.07 -20.35 0.66
CA ALA A 223 -3.27 -20.78 -0.71
C ALA A 223 -1.97 -20.60 -1.50
N PRO A 224 -1.06 -21.60 -1.48
CA PRO A 224 0.25 -21.53 -2.13
C PRO A 224 0.16 -21.18 -3.60
N VAL A 225 1.12 -20.38 -4.09
CA VAL A 225 1.24 -20.01 -5.50
C VAL A 225 1.91 -21.16 -6.27
N ASN A 226 1.25 -21.65 -7.28
CA ASN A 226 1.77 -22.70 -8.18
C ASN A 226 2.44 -22.08 -9.41
N LYS A 227 3.11 -22.92 -10.20
CA LYS A 227 3.73 -22.50 -11.47
C LYS A 227 2.68 -21.89 -12.41
N GLY A 228 2.95 -20.67 -12.88
CA GLY A 228 2.08 -19.94 -13.79
C GLY A 228 0.97 -19.13 -13.12
N GLU A 229 0.83 -19.22 -11.80
CA GLU A 229 -0.10 -18.39 -11.05
C GLU A 229 0.57 -17.12 -10.54
N THR A 230 -0.23 -16.07 -10.38
CA THR A 230 0.15 -14.84 -9.67
C THR A 230 -0.90 -14.51 -8.63
N VAL A 231 -0.45 -13.94 -7.53
CA VAL A 231 -1.32 -13.33 -6.50
C VAL A 231 -0.80 -11.94 -6.17
N TRP A 232 -1.68 -11.06 -5.71
CA TRP A 232 -1.26 -9.72 -5.31
C TRP A 232 -1.28 -9.58 -3.80
N THR A 233 -0.40 -8.71 -3.30
CA THR A 233 -0.28 -8.42 -1.87
C THR A 233 -0.26 -6.92 -1.63
N LEU A 234 -0.85 -6.50 -0.50
CA LEU A 234 -0.78 -5.15 0.04
C LEU A 234 -0.97 -5.20 1.56
N ASP A 235 -0.68 -4.12 2.25
CA ASP A 235 -0.99 -3.97 3.66
C ASP A 235 -2.38 -3.36 3.89
N ILE A 236 -2.86 -3.44 5.14
CA ILE A 236 -4.19 -2.92 5.52
C ILE A 236 -4.27 -1.39 5.42
N VAL A 237 -3.15 -0.69 5.55
CA VAL A 237 -3.10 0.77 5.40
C VAL A 237 -3.36 1.16 3.95
N THR A 238 -2.75 0.43 3.02
CA THR A 238 -2.99 0.59 1.58
C THR A 238 -4.43 0.23 1.21
N LEU A 239 -4.99 -0.86 1.78
CA LEU A 239 -6.40 -1.21 1.60
C LEU A 239 -7.33 -0.07 2.05
N ARG A 240 -7.07 0.51 3.23
CA ARG A 240 -7.84 1.66 3.73
C ARG A 240 -7.74 2.86 2.81
N LYS A 241 -6.53 3.18 2.29
CA LYS A 241 -6.34 4.26 1.32
C LYS A 241 -7.13 4.03 0.03
N ILE A 242 -7.17 2.80 -0.48
CA ILE A 242 -8.00 2.42 -1.63
C ILE A 242 -9.48 2.71 -1.32
N GLY A 243 -9.97 2.29 -0.16
CA GLY A 243 -11.35 2.56 0.24
C GLY A 243 -11.65 4.05 0.42
N HIS A 244 -10.71 4.80 1.01
CA HIS A 244 -10.84 6.26 1.13
C HIS A 244 -10.97 6.91 -0.26
N LEU A 245 -10.12 6.52 -1.21
CA LEU A 245 -10.20 6.98 -2.60
C LEU A 245 -11.57 6.66 -3.22
N MET A 246 -12.06 5.43 -3.04
CA MET A 246 -13.36 5.01 -3.59
C MET A 246 -14.54 5.84 -3.05
N ILE A 247 -14.46 6.27 -1.79
CA ILE A 247 -15.52 7.06 -1.14
C ILE A 247 -15.39 8.55 -1.47
N ASN A 248 -14.17 9.09 -1.43
CA ASN A 248 -13.95 10.55 -1.45
C ASN A 248 -13.41 11.08 -2.80
N GLY A 249 -12.97 10.19 -3.68
CA GLY A 249 -12.34 10.57 -4.96
C GLY A 249 -11.00 11.30 -4.80
N SER A 250 -10.33 11.17 -3.66
CA SER A 250 -9.01 11.79 -3.40
C SER A 250 -8.25 11.01 -2.33
N HIS A 251 -6.95 11.26 -2.24
CA HIS A 251 -6.09 10.74 -1.17
C HIS A 251 -6.35 11.45 0.14
#